data_c56db1c5976bcdafbf77fa5b4f270f3c
#
_entry.id   c56db1c5976bcdafbf77fa5b4f270f3c
#
_cell.length_a   1.000
_cell.length_b   1.000
_cell.length_c   1.000
_cell.angle_alpha   90.00
_cell.angle_beta   90.00
_cell.angle_gamma   90.00
#
_symmetry.space_group_name_H-M   'P 1'
#
loop_
_entity.id
_entity.type
_entity.pdbx_description
1 polymer ?
#
loop_
_entity_poly.entity_id
_entity_poly.type
_entity_poly.pdbx_seq_one_letter_code
_entity_poly.pdbx_strand_id
1 'polypeptide(L)'
;MRAPKAALLFGLLPPHAGFDEQDVLVEAATVSQALRELGHPTVEVPITLDLRQAARRLARLAPPFVFNLVESIEGRDRLVHLAPALLDSLGLRYTGSPTEAIFLTSSKLLTKERLRAAGIPTPAWAGLREGSAPEPGFPPPYIVKSVWEHASIGLTGSAVAHDGQSLAEELRRRTGRGPSRALFVEAYIEGREFNLALLEGPNHRAQVLPPAEIEFQSFPPGKPRIVDYAAKWESDSPEFTQTPRRFDFP
;
A
#
# COMPACT_ATOMS: atom_id res chain seq x y z
N MET A 1 1.54 -40.05 -0.37
CA MET A 1 2.32 -38.82 -0.68
C MET A 1 1.71 -37.67 0.11
N ARG A 2 2.52 -36.83 0.75
CA ARG A 2 1.99 -35.61 1.39
C ARG A 2 1.52 -34.61 0.32
N ALA A 3 0.36 -33.97 0.52
CA ALA A 3 -0.10 -32.92 -0.37
C ALA A 3 0.97 -31.83 -0.53
N PRO A 4 1.21 -31.32 -1.74
CA PRO A 4 2.16 -30.24 -1.95
C PRO A 4 1.71 -28.99 -1.20
N LYS A 5 2.67 -28.29 -0.57
CA LYS A 5 2.39 -27.11 0.26
C LYS A 5 2.42 -25.85 -0.60
N ALA A 6 1.39 -25.01 -0.48
CA ALA A 6 1.44 -23.66 -0.99
C ALA A 6 2.43 -22.81 -0.14
N ALA A 7 3.17 -21.91 -0.78
CA ALA A 7 4.05 -20.99 -0.08
C ALA A 7 3.31 -19.70 0.24
N LEU A 8 3.45 -19.20 1.47
CA LEU A 8 3.06 -17.83 1.86
C LEU A 8 4.34 -16.98 1.89
N LEU A 9 4.47 -16.07 0.93
CA LEU A 9 5.63 -15.18 0.80
C LEU A 9 5.30 -13.82 1.39
N PHE A 10 6.10 -13.34 2.35
CA PHE A 10 5.95 -12.02 2.97
C PHE A 10 7.31 -11.46 3.39
N GLY A 11 7.39 -10.14 3.60
CA GLY A 11 8.62 -9.50 4.08
C GLY A 11 9.01 -9.99 5.48
N LEU A 12 10.29 -10.29 5.70
CA LEU A 12 10.77 -10.59 7.05
C LEU A 12 10.65 -9.33 7.91
N LEU A 13 9.93 -9.45 9.02
CA LEU A 13 9.74 -8.34 9.94
C LEU A 13 10.97 -8.09 10.80
N PRO A 14 11.31 -6.80 11.07
CA PRO A 14 12.32 -6.46 12.06
C PRO A 14 11.85 -6.82 13.48
N PRO A 15 12.78 -6.98 14.45
CA PRO A 15 12.43 -7.34 15.85
C PRO A 15 11.48 -6.35 16.55
N HIS A 16 11.39 -5.12 16.07
CA HIS A 16 10.55 -4.03 16.61
C HIS A 16 9.60 -3.48 15.55
N ALA A 17 9.02 -4.36 14.75
CA ALA A 17 8.04 -4.02 13.73
C ALA A 17 6.86 -3.22 14.33
N GLY A 18 6.43 -2.16 13.65
CA GLY A 18 5.24 -1.39 14.00
C GLY A 18 3.95 -2.17 13.80
N PHE A 19 2.82 -1.62 14.23
CA PHE A 19 1.51 -2.27 14.05
C PHE A 19 1.17 -2.47 12.57
N ASP A 20 1.48 -1.49 11.75
CA ASP A 20 1.34 -1.51 10.29
C ASP A 20 2.16 -2.63 9.64
N GLU A 21 3.38 -2.87 10.13
CA GLU A 21 4.23 -3.96 9.63
C GLU A 21 3.78 -5.34 10.14
N GLN A 22 3.24 -5.41 11.37
CA GLN A 22 2.77 -6.68 11.96
C GLN A 22 1.49 -7.21 11.31
N ASP A 23 0.72 -6.37 10.63
CA ASP A 23 -0.52 -6.76 9.95
C ASP A 23 -0.31 -7.91 8.95
N VAL A 24 0.83 -7.94 8.27
CA VAL A 24 1.18 -9.03 7.34
C VAL A 24 1.18 -10.42 8.01
N LEU A 25 1.44 -10.51 9.32
CA LEU A 25 1.36 -11.78 10.05
C LEU A 25 -0.09 -12.21 10.27
N VAL A 26 -0.99 -11.23 10.50
CA VAL A 26 -2.44 -11.49 10.63
C VAL A 26 -2.99 -11.94 9.28
N GLU A 27 -2.59 -11.28 8.20
CA GLU A 27 -2.93 -11.68 6.84
C GLU A 27 -2.43 -13.09 6.51
N ALA A 28 -1.15 -13.39 6.81
CA ALA A 28 -0.57 -14.70 6.58
C ALA A 28 -1.28 -15.80 7.36
N ALA A 29 -1.66 -15.54 8.62
CA ALA A 29 -2.42 -16.48 9.44
C ALA A 29 -3.81 -16.73 8.85
N THR A 30 -4.52 -15.67 8.46
CA THR A 30 -5.86 -15.73 7.86
C THR A 30 -5.84 -16.51 6.54
N VAL A 31 -4.91 -16.17 5.65
CA VAL A 31 -4.73 -16.88 4.36
C VAL A 31 -4.34 -18.33 4.58
N SER A 32 -3.43 -18.58 5.53
CA SER A 32 -3.01 -19.96 5.87
C SER A 32 -4.18 -20.80 6.37
N GLN A 33 -5.06 -20.22 7.18
CA GLN A 33 -6.26 -20.92 7.65
C GLN A 33 -7.20 -21.24 6.48
N ALA A 34 -7.55 -20.25 5.68
CA ALA A 34 -8.45 -20.41 4.55
C ALA A 34 -7.93 -21.45 3.54
N LEU A 35 -6.63 -21.41 3.21
CA LEU A 35 -6.02 -22.37 2.31
C LEU A 35 -6.04 -23.79 2.87
N ARG A 36 -5.81 -23.97 4.18
CA ARG A 36 -5.91 -25.29 4.84
C ARG A 36 -7.34 -25.84 4.80
N GLU A 37 -8.34 -25.00 5.03
CA GLU A 37 -9.75 -25.38 4.92
C GLU A 37 -10.12 -25.84 3.50
N LEU A 38 -9.49 -25.23 2.49
CA LEU A 38 -9.61 -25.63 1.07
C LEU A 38 -8.74 -26.85 0.70
N GLY A 39 -8.05 -27.47 1.65
CA GLY A 39 -7.20 -28.64 1.40
C GLY A 39 -5.79 -28.34 0.92
N HIS A 40 -5.36 -27.09 0.96
CA HIS A 40 -4.01 -26.64 0.58
C HIS A 40 -3.15 -26.35 1.83
N PRO A 41 -2.33 -27.30 2.31
CA PRO A 41 -1.41 -27.02 3.39
C PRO A 41 -0.40 -25.95 3.00
N THR A 42 -0.02 -25.11 3.97
CA THR A 42 0.83 -23.95 3.71
C THR A 42 2.21 -24.07 4.36
N VAL A 43 3.16 -23.27 3.89
CA VAL A 43 4.45 -23.02 4.52
C VAL A 43 4.84 -21.56 4.35
N GLU A 44 5.27 -20.93 5.42
CA GLU A 44 5.73 -19.55 5.42
C GLU A 44 7.13 -19.44 4.82
N VAL A 45 7.32 -18.43 3.97
CA VAL A 45 8.59 -18.13 3.31
C VAL A 45 8.85 -16.63 3.47
N PRO A 46 9.45 -16.19 4.59
CA PRO A 46 9.87 -14.80 4.71
C PRO A 46 10.96 -14.47 3.71
N ILE A 47 10.88 -13.27 3.11
CA ILE A 47 11.84 -12.74 2.13
C ILE A 47 12.60 -11.54 2.71
N THR A 48 13.88 -11.47 2.38
CA THR A 48 14.78 -10.35 2.62
C THR A 48 15.43 -9.91 1.31
N LEU A 49 16.36 -8.96 1.35
CA LEU A 49 17.18 -8.61 0.18
C LEU A 49 18.16 -9.73 -0.24
N ASP A 50 18.35 -10.77 0.58
CA ASP A 50 18.98 -12.01 0.10
C ASP A 50 17.98 -12.84 -0.72
N LEU A 51 17.69 -12.34 -1.92
CA LEU A 51 16.77 -13.02 -2.86
C LEU A 51 17.27 -14.41 -3.24
N ARG A 52 18.56 -14.69 -3.15
CA ARG A 52 19.14 -16.01 -3.43
C ARG A 52 18.70 -17.03 -2.39
N GLN A 53 18.61 -16.62 -1.12
CA GLN A 53 18.10 -17.49 -0.05
C GLN A 53 16.62 -17.86 -0.30
N ALA A 54 15.79 -16.86 -0.60
CA ALA A 54 14.38 -17.08 -0.94
C ALA A 54 14.22 -17.99 -2.17
N ALA A 55 14.99 -17.75 -3.25
CA ALA A 55 15.00 -18.57 -4.44
C ALA A 55 15.32 -20.04 -4.14
N ARG A 56 16.38 -20.31 -3.36
CA ARG A 56 16.78 -21.67 -2.97
C ARG A 56 15.71 -22.36 -2.12
N ARG A 57 15.03 -21.61 -1.25
CA ARG A 57 13.96 -22.16 -0.42
C ARG A 57 12.74 -22.51 -1.25
N LEU A 58 12.31 -21.62 -2.13
CA LEU A 58 11.19 -21.85 -3.05
C LEU A 58 11.48 -23.00 -4.01
N ALA A 59 12.67 -23.07 -4.60
CA ALA A 59 13.07 -24.17 -5.47
C ALA A 59 13.05 -25.53 -4.78
N ARG A 60 13.52 -25.61 -3.52
CA ARG A 60 13.46 -26.85 -2.72
C ARG A 60 12.03 -27.24 -2.33
N LEU A 61 11.19 -26.24 -2.05
CA LEU A 61 9.79 -26.45 -1.68
C LEU A 61 8.95 -26.91 -2.89
N ALA A 62 9.28 -26.43 -4.09
CA ALA A 62 8.52 -26.63 -5.33
C ALA A 62 7.01 -26.46 -5.12
N PRO A 63 6.55 -25.30 -4.64
CA PRO A 63 5.14 -25.11 -4.29
C PRO A 63 4.28 -25.10 -5.56
N PRO A 64 3.03 -25.60 -5.51
CA PRO A 64 2.10 -25.52 -6.64
C PRO A 64 1.74 -24.08 -7.00
N PHE A 65 1.76 -23.19 -6.03
CA PHE A 65 1.63 -21.74 -6.18
C PHE A 65 2.18 -21.02 -4.94
N VAL A 66 2.42 -19.73 -5.08
CA VAL A 66 2.83 -18.83 -4.01
C VAL A 66 1.71 -17.83 -3.74
N PHE A 67 1.27 -17.71 -2.49
CA PHE A 67 0.43 -16.61 -2.07
C PHE A 67 1.36 -15.47 -1.66
N ASN A 68 1.37 -14.39 -2.47
CA ASN A 68 2.28 -13.27 -2.29
C ASN A 68 1.63 -12.20 -1.42
N LEU A 69 2.17 -11.99 -0.23
CA LEU A 69 1.77 -10.99 0.77
C LEU A 69 2.89 -9.98 1.02
N VAL A 70 3.84 -9.84 0.08
CA VAL A 70 4.95 -8.91 0.25
C VAL A 70 4.48 -7.49 0.00
N GLU A 71 4.50 -6.65 1.03
CA GLU A 71 4.20 -5.22 0.96
C GLU A 71 5.48 -4.37 0.96
N SER A 72 6.52 -4.85 1.65
CA SER A 72 7.83 -4.22 1.68
C SER A 72 8.94 -5.27 1.80
N ILE A 73 10.18 -4.89 1.48
CA ILE A 73 11.37 -5.70 1.77
C ILE A 73 12.31 -4.88 2.64
N GLU A 74 12.53 -5.35 3.87
CA GLU A 74 13.32 -4.65 4.89
C GLU A 74 12.85 -3.20 5.09
N GLY A 75 11.52 -2.99 5.23
CA GLY A 75 10.90 -1.68 5.42
C GLY A 75 11.00 -0.75 4.22
N ARG A 76 11.23 -1.28 3.02
CA ARG A 76 11.35 -0.50 1.78
C ARG A 76 10.28 -0.89 0.79
N ASP A 77 9.17 -0.17 0.79
CA ASP A 77 8.01 -0.39 -0.11
C ASP A 77 8.41 -0.27 -1.58
N ARG A 78 9.35 0.64 -1.91
CA ARG A 78 9.86 0.79 -3.29
C ARG A 78 10.47 -0.49 -3.87
N LEU A 79 10.82 -1.47 -3.04
CA LEU A 79 11.43 -2.74 -3.45
C LEU A 79 10.43 -3.89 -3.55
N VAL A 80 9.14 -3.64 -3.29
CA VAL A 80 8.08 -4.66 -3.32
C VAL A 80 8.05 -5.46 -4.63
N HIS A 81 8.35 -4.83 -5.75
CA HIS A 81 8.39 -5.46 -7.08
C HIS A 81 9.45 -6.56 -7.24
N LEU A 82 10.44 -6.63 -6.35
CA LEU A 82 11.44 -7.70 -6.37
C LEU A 82 10.84 -9.06 -6.00
N ALA A 83 9.74 -9.09 -5.25
CA ALA A 83 9.05 -10.35 -4.92
C ALA A 83 8.43 -11.01 -6.16
N PRO A 84 7.51 -10.38 -6.91
CA PRO A 84 7.00 -10.97 -8.14
C PRO A 84 8.09 -11.19 -9.18
N ALA A 85 9.10 -10.31 -9.31
CA ALA A 85 10.22 -10.52 -10.23
C ALA A 85 11.03 -11.80 -9.92
N LEU A 86 11.24 -12.09 -8.64
CA LEU A 86 11.84 -13.35 -8.22
C LEU A 86 10.96 -14.54 -8.61
N LEU A 87 9.65 -14.47 -8.37
CA LEU A 87 8.71 -15.54 -8.70
C LEU A 87 8.63 -15.79 -10.21
N ASP A 88 8.60 -14.72 -11.02
CA ASP A 88 8.67 -14.79 -12.49
C ASP A 88 9.95 -15.49 -12.95
N SER A 89 11.12 -15.12 -12.36
CA SER A 89 12.40 -15.73 -12.70
C SER A 89 12.48 -17.24 -12.38
N LEU A 90 11.68 -17.70 -11.41
CA LEU A 90 11.59 -19.09 -11.01
C LEU A 90 10.46 -19.85 -11.74
N GLY A 91 9.68 -19.20 -12.59
CA GLY A 91 8.53 -19.76 -13.28
C GLY A 91 7.42 -20.24 -12.34
N LEU A 92 7.30 -19.62 -11.15
CA LEU A 92 6.30 -19.99 -10.16
C LEU A 92 5.00 -19.21 -10.38
N ARG A 93 3.86 -19.91 -10.20
CA ARG A 93 2.55 -19.25 -10.15
C ARG A 93 2.39 -18.53 -8.81
N TYR A 94 1.82 -17.32 -8.84
CA TYR A 94 1.58 -16.56 -7.61
C TYR A 94 0.30 -15.73 -7.69
N THR A 95 -0.19 -15.30 -6.54
CA THR A 95 -1.32 -14.39 -6.41
C THR A 95 -0.86 -12.93 -6.46
N GLY A 96 -1.76 -12.04 -6.87
CA GLY A 96 -1.49 -10.63 -6.99
C GLY A 96 -1.11 -10.22 -8.42
N SER A 97 -0.70 -8.97 -8.56
CA SER A 97 -0.38 -8.38 -9.86
C SER A 97 1.05 -8.75 -10.32
N PRO A 98 1.31 -8.79 -11.65
CA PRO A 98 2.63 -9.09 -12.19
C PRO A 98 3.64 -7.97 -11.88
N THR A 99 4.92 -8.29 -12.07
CA THR A 99 6.06 -7.42 -11.75
C THR A 99 5.91 -6.00 -12.28
N GLU A 100 5.51 -5.82 -13.53
CA GLU A 100 5.38 -4.52 -14.15
C GLU A 100 4.27 -3.69 -13.50
N ALA A 101 3.13 -4.32 -13.18
CA ALA A 101 2.03 -3.64 -12.54
C ALA A 101 2.42 -3.21 -11.11
N ILE A 102 3.06 -4.08 -10.32
CA ILE A 102 3.55 -3.75 -8.98
C ILE A 102 4.59 -2.63 -9.05
N PHE A 103 5.55 -2.69 -9.97
CA PHE A 103 6.54 -1.62 -10.14
C PHE A 103 5.92 -0.26 -10.46
N LEU A 104 4.96 -0.22 -11.40
CA LEU A 104 4.28 1.00 -11.79
C LEU A 104 3.39 1.57 -10.69
N THR A 105 2.65 0.70 -9.98
CA THR A 105 1.66 1.14 -9.00
C THR A 105 2.22 1.37 -7.60
N SER A 106 3.39 0.84 -7.27
CA SER A 106 4.08 1.16 -6.01
C SER A 106 4.59 2.61 -5.97
N SER A 107 4.85 3.24 -7.10
CA SER A 107 5.16 4.67 -7.19
C SER A 107 3.91 5.48 -7.47
N LYS A 108 3.46 6.31 -6.52
CA LYS A 108 2.31 7.19 -6.73
C LYS A 108 2.49 8.15 -7.91
N LEU A 109 3.72 8.62 -8.16
CA LEU A 109 4.00 9.51 -9.29
C LEU A 109 3.88 8.78 -10.63
N LEU A 110 4.47 7.59 -10.76
CA LEU A 110 4.34 6.78 -11.98
C LEU A 110 2.87 6.39 -12.22
N THR A 111 2.14 6.02 -11.16
CA THR A 111 0.70 5.73 -11.24
C THR A 111 -0.06 6.94 -11.78
N LYS A 112 0.19 8.14 -11.24
CA LYS A 112 -0.50 9.37 -11.69
C LYS A 112 -0.17 9.71 -13.14
N GLU A 113 1.07 9.55 -13.57
CA GLU A 113 1.48 9.73 -14.96
C GLU A 113 0.76 8.73 -15.88
N ARG A 114 0.65 7.47 -15.46
CA ARG A 114 -0.06 6.43 -16.20
C ARG A 114 -1.56 6.71 -16.32
N LEU A 115 -2.20 7.11 -15.22
CA LEU A 115 -3.61 7.50 -15.20
C LEU A 115 -3.85 8.68 -16.16
N ARG A 116 -3.03 9.73 -16.08
CA ARG A 116 -3.12 10.90 -16.97
C ARG A 116 -2.95 10.51 -18.44
N ALA A 117 -1.98 9.67 -18.75
CA ALA A 117 -1.77 9.19 -20.11
C ALA A 117 -2.93 8.35 -20.66
N ALA A 118 -3.67 7.68 -19.76
CA ALA A 118 -4.88 6.91 -20.08
C ALA A 118 -6.17 7.77 -20.10
N GLY A 119 -6.08 9.08 -19.87
CA GLY A 119 -7.25 9.97 -19.78
C GLY A 119 -8.10 9.78 -18.51
N ILE A 120 -7.56 9.08 -17.50
CA ILE A 120 -8.25 8.85 -16.22
C ILE A 120 -7.99 10.03 -15.30
N PRO A 121 -9.03 10.68 -14.75
CA PRO A 121 -8.87 11.81 -13.85
C PRO A 121 -8.03 11.44 -12.61
N THR A 122 -7.09 12.31 -12.27
CA THR A 122 -6.28 12.24 -11.05
C THR A 122 -6.01 13.66 -10.56
N PRO A 123 -5.97 13.93 -9.23
CA PRO A 123 -5.70 15.26 -8.72
C PRO A 123 -4.37 15.82 -9.25
N ALA A 124 -4.27 17.14 -9.41
CA ALA A 124 -3.03 17.81 -9.79
C ALA A 124 -1.93 17.51 -8.75
N TRP A 125 -0.67 17.38 -9.19
CA TRP A 125 0.44 17.07 -8.32
C TRP A 125 1.74 17.74 -8.76
N ALA A 126 2.64 17.91 -7.80
CA ALA A 126 4.01 18.38 -8.03
C ALA A 126 5.00 17.51 -7.27
N GLY A 127 6.03 17.06 -7.97
CA GLY A 127 7.21 16.43 -7.35
C GLY A 127 8.04 17.50 -6.63
N LEU A 128 8.64 17.13 -5.52
CA LEU A 128 9.53 18.02 -4.79
C LEU A 128 10.95 17.93 -5.32
N ARG A 129 11.58 19.07 -5.55
CA ARG A 129 13.01 19.17 -5.86
C ARG A 129 13.75 19.50 -4.56
N GLU A 130 14.86 18.81 -4.33
CA GLU A 130 15.72 19.12 -3.17
C GLU A 130 16.17 20.57 -3.20
N GLY A 131 16.07 21.26 -2.05
CA GLY A 131 16.53 22.63 -1.87
C GLY A 131 15.66 23.71 -2.47
N SER A 132 14.52 23.38 -3.09
CA SER A 132 13.58 24.38 -3.63
C SER A 132 12.36 24.56 -2.74
N ALA A 133 11.87 25.80 -2.63
CA ALA A 133 10.54 26.04 -2.04
C ALA A 133 9.48 25.32 -2.89
N PRO A 134 8.47 24.71 -2.25
CA PRO A 134 7.41 24.05 -2.99
C PRO A 134 6.54 25.08 -3.70
N GLU A 135 6.54 25.02 -5.03
CA GLU A 135 5.61 25.76 -5.89
C GLU A 135 4.76 24.74 -6.68
N PRO A 136 3.64 24.30 -6.12
CA PRO A 136 2.86 23.23 -6.75
C PRO A 136 2.30 23.55 -8.13
N GLY A 137 2.08 24.84 -8.45
CA GLY A 137 1.48 25.29 -9.72
C GLY A 137 -0.04 25.10 -9.80
N PHE A 138 -0.68 24.78 -8.67
CA PHE A 138 -2.14 24.69 -8.50
C PHE A 138 -2.54 25.24 -7.13
N PRO A 139 -3.83 25.66 -6.94
CA PRO A 139 -4.27 26.28 -5.69
C PRO A 139 -4.36 25.28 -4.53
N PRO A 140 -4.28 25.77 -3.27
CA PRO A 140 -4.60 24.98 -2.08
C PRO A 140 -6.11 24.61 -2.04
N PRO A 141 -6.51 23.65 -1.17
CA PRO A 141 -5.67 22.96 -0.20
C PRO A 141 -4.81 21.86 -0.82
N TYR A 142 -3.69 21.59 -0.18
CA TYR A 142 -2.72 20.57 -0.60
C TYR A 142 -2.72 19.37 0.34
N ILE A 143 -2.30 18.21 -0.14
CA ILE A 143 -1.94 17.08 0.71
C ILE A 143 -0.53 16.59 0.39
N VAL A 144 0.30 16.42 1.44
CA VAL A 144 1.67 15.92 1.30
C VAL A 144 1.65 14.41 1.48
N LYS A 145 2.17 13.69 0.51
CA LYS A 145 2.23 12.23 0.51
C LYS A 145 3.65 11.71 0.24
N SER A 146 3.95 10.51 0.72
CA SER A 146 5.12 9.78 0.29
C SER A 146 4.90 9.20 -1.12
N VAL A 147 5.96 9.21 -1.94
CA VAL A 147 5.92 8.62 -3.29
C VAL A 147 5.76 7.10 -3.22
N TRP A 148 6.46 6.45 -2.30
CA TRP A 148 6.59 4.99 -2.23
C TRP A 148 5.84 4.35 -1.07
N GLU A 149 5.77 5.01 0.08
CA GLU A 149 5.17 4.43 1.28
C GLU A 149 3.67 4.31 1.15
N HIS A 150 3.15 3.15 1.53
CA HIS A 150 1.74 2.80 1.55
C HIS A 150 1.16 2.92 2.98
N ALA A 151 -0.01 2.35 3.22
CA ALA A 151 -0.60 2.17 4.56
C ALA A 151 -0.77 3.46 5.38
N SER A 152 -0.87 4.63 4.75
CA SER A 152 -0.97 5.95 5.39
C SER A 152 0.24 6.32 6.27
N ILE A 153 1.40 5.68 6.08
CA ILE A 153 2.61 5.94 6.88
C ILE A 153 2.99 7.43 6.79
N GLY A 154 3.08 8.07 7.97
CA GLY A 154 3.37 9.49 8.12
C GLY A 154 2.26 10.43 7.66
N LEU A 155 1.09 9.93 7.27
CA LEU A 155 -0.08 10.73 6.97
C LEU A 155 -0.84 11.02 8.28
N THR A 156 -0.97 12.28 8.61
CA THR A 156 -1.72 12.78 9.78
C THR A 156 -2.62 13.92 9.34
N GLY A 157 -3.48 14.43 10.20
CA GLY A 157 -4.31 15.60 9.89
C GLY A 157 -3.51 16.80 9.38
N SER A 158 -2.27 16.99 9.83
CA SER A 158 -1.39 18.07 9.35
C SER A 158 -0.86 17.87 7.92
N ALA A 159 -1.05 16.68 7.34
CA ALA A 159 -0.67 16.43 5.94
C ALA A 159 -1.49 17.25 4.94
N VAL A 160 -2.64 17.78 5.36
CA VAL A 160 -3.44 18.74 4.56
C VAL A 160 -3.05 20.17 4.92
N ALA A 161 -2.53 20.88 3.94
CA ALA A 161 -2.05 22.26 4.07
C ALA A 161 -2.97 23.22 3.30
N HIS A 162 -3.38 24.31 3.94
CA HIS A 162 -4.36 25.24 3.38
C HIS A 162 -3.71 26.47 2.70
N ASP A 163 -2.40 26.60 2.80
CA ASP A 163 -1.61 27.68 2.18
C ASP A 163 -0.14 27.25 2.01
N GLY A 164 0.66 28.14 1.44
CA GLY A 164 2.10 27.87 1.22
C GLY A 164 2.90 27.78 2.51
N GLN A 165 2.50 28.48 3.58
CA GLN A 165 3.19 28.44 4.86
C GLN A 165 3.00 27.09 5.53
N SER A 166 1.76 26.63 5.70
CA SER A 166 1.44 25.31 6.27
C SER A 166 2.02 24.16 5.44
N LEU A 167 2.07 24.32 4.12
CA LEU A 167 2.76 23.36 3.25
C LEU A 167 4.26 23.26 3.56
N ALA A 168 4.94 24.42 3.68
CA ALA A 168 6.36 24.45 4.00
C ALA A 168 6.66 23.87 5.40
N GLU A 169 5.80 24.11 6.37
CA GLU A 169 5.89 23.56 7.73
C GLU A 169 5.75 22.03 7.71
N GLU A 170 4.76 21.49 7.01
CA GLU A 170 4.55 20.06 6.90
C GLU A 170 5.73 19.35 6.20
N LEU A 171 6.24 19.93 5.13
CA LEU A 171 7.42 19.41 4.44
C LEU A 171 8.65 19.40 5.34
N ARG A 172 8.92 20.47 6.08
CA ARG A 172 10.04 20.51 7.05
C ARG A 172 9.87 19.44 8.14
N ARG A 173 8.66 19.26 8.64
CA ARG A 173 8.35 18.24 9.66
C ARG A 173 8.65 16.84 9.16
N ARG A 174 8.36 16.53 7.89
CA ARG A 174 8.51 15.19 7.29
C ARG A 174 9.93 14.92 6.80
N THR A 175 10.64 15.90 6.29
CA THR A 175 12.02 15.74 5.81
C THR A 175 13.04 15.62 6.96
N GLY A 176 12.76 16.15 8.14
CA GLY A 176 13.64 16.09 9.33
C GLY A 176 13.63 14.75 10.09
N ARG A 177 12.84 13.76 9.70
CA ARG A 177 12.65 12.50 10.43
C ARG A 177 13.14 11.28 9.65
N GLY A 178 14.46 11.03 9.64
CA GLY A 178 15.03 9.79 9.10
C GLY A 178 15.50 9.88 7.63
N PRO A 179 15.80 8.75 6.99
CA PRO A 179 16.32 8.72 5.62
C PRO A 179 15.37 9.44 4.68
N SER A 180 15.93 10.23 3.76
CA SER A 180 15.19 11.08 2.82
C SER A 180 14.04 10.33 2.16
N ARG A 181 12.82 10.57 2.66
CA ARG A 181 11.60 10.02 2.07
C ARG A 181 11.25 10.86 0.86
N ALA A 182 11.10 10.21 -0.29
CA ALA A 182 10.61 10.90 -1.47
C ALA A 182 9.15 11.33 -1.24
N LEU A 183 8.93 12.65 -1.12
CA LEU A 183 7.61 13.23 -0.92
C LEU A 183 7.13 13.91 -2.20
N PHE A 184 5.83 14.10 -2.32
CA PHE A 184 5.21 14.93 -3.34
C PHE A 184 4.00 15.67 -2.75
N VAL A 185 3.58 16.70 -3.45
CA VAL A 185 2.39 17.51 -3.10
C VAL A 185 1.29 17.19 -4.09
N GLU A 186 0.08 17.02 -3.62
CA GLU A 186 -1.10 16.75 -4.42
C GLU A 186 -2.22 17.72 -4.03
N ALA A 187 -3.08 18.10 -4.97
CA ALA A 187 -4.30 18.82 -4.63
C ALA A 187 -5.17 17.94 -3.72
N TYR A 188 -5.54 18.47 -2.55
CA TYR A 188 -6.48 17.80 -1.68
C TYR A 188 -7.90 17.89 -2.26
N ILE A 189 -8.52 16.76 -2.46
CA ILE A 189 -9.89 16.69 -2.96
C ILE A 189 -10.78 16.28 -1.79
N GLU A 190 -11.64 17.18 -1.37
CA GLU A 190 -12.68 16.86 -0.40
C GLU A 190 -13.79 16.06 -1.08
N GLY A 191 -14.26 14.99 -0.44
CA GLY A 191 -15.33 14.17 -1.00
C GLY A 191 -15.48 12.83 -0.31
N ARG A 192 -16.22 11.94 -0.98
CA ARG A 192 -16.40 10.56 -0.52
C ARG A 192 -15.14 9.75 -0.82
N GLU A 193 -14.77 8.84 0.06
CA GLU A 193 -13.62 7.95 -0.11
C GLU A 193 -14.08 6.51 -0.32
N PHE A 194 -13.54 5.84 -1.35
CA PHE A 194 -13.90 4.48 -1.70
C PHE A 194 -12.66 3.59 -1.85
N ASN A 195 -12.78 2.37 -1.35
CA ASN A 195 -11.87 1.29 -1.68
C ASN A 195 -12.49 0.42 -2.77
N LEU A 196 -11.74 0.20 -3.85
CA LEU A 196 -12.12 -0.67 -4.95
C LEU A 196 -11.17 -1.86 -4.99
N ALA A 197 -11.71 -3.06 -4.88
CA ALA A 197 -10.95 -4.29 -5.03
C ALA A 197 -11.26 -4.95 -6.37
N LEU A 198 -10.24 -5.51 -7.00
CA LEU A 198 -10.34 -6.21 -8.27
C LEU A 198 -9.85 -7.64 -8.11
N LEU A 199 -10.56 -8.56 -8.73
CA LEU A 199 -10.19 -9.96 -8.82
C LEU A 199 -10.07 -10.35 -10.30
N GLU A 200 -9.12 -11.23 -10.61
CA GLU A 200 -9.06 -11.81 -11.94
C GLU A 200 -10.26 -12.75 -12.15
N GLY A 201 -11.08 -12.43 -13.12
CA GLY A 201 -12.23 -13.23 -13.52
C GLY A 201 -11.91 -14.16 -14.70
N PRO A 202 -12.92 -14.86 -15.22
CA PRO A 202 -12.76 -15.69 -16.40
C PRO A 202 -12.22 -14.91 -17.61
N ASN A 203 -11.36 -15.55 -18.42
CA ASN A 203 -10.73 -14.95 -19.60
C ASN A 203 -9.82 -13.74 -19.28
N HIS A 204 -9.15 -13.75 -18.12
CA HIS A 204 -8.24 -12.68 -17.68
C HIS A 204 -8.87 -11.28 -17.64
N ARG A 205 -10.19 -11.19 -17.47
CA ARG A 205 -10.89 -9.93 -17.28
C ARG A 205 -10.95 -9.56 -15.80
N ALA A 206 -10.64 -8.30 -15.50
CA ALA A 206 -10.80 -7.80 -14.13
C ALA A 206 -12.29 -7.78 -13.75
N GLN A 207 -12.62 -8.39 -12.63
CA GLN A 207 -13.90 -8.29 -11.95
C GLN A 207 -13.77 -7.29 -10.82
N VAL A 208 -14.55 -6.23 -10.86
CA VAL A 208 -14.65 -5.26 -9.76
C VAL A 208 -15.54 -5.86 -8.68
N LEU A 209 -15.02 -5.96 -7.47
CA LEU A 209 -15.78 -6.37 -6.29
C LEU A 209 -16.65 -5.20 -5.78
N PRO A 210 -17.64 -5.46 -4.90
CA PRO A 210 -18.46 -4.39 -4.34
C PRO A 210 -17.61 -3.27 -3.75
N PRO A 211 -17.79 -2.00 -4.16
CA PRO A 211 -17.06 -0.87 -3.60
C PRO A 211 -17.31 -0.75 -2.10
N ALA A 212 -16.30 -0.37 -1.34
CA ALA A 212 -16.45 -0.03 0.06
C ALA A 212 -16.25 1.47 0.24
N GLU A 213 -17.28 2.18 0.69
CA GLU A 213 -17.18 3.57 1.11
C GLU A 213 -16.64 3.67 2.51
N ILE A 214 -15.69 4.56 2.75
CA ILE A 214 -15.24 4.94 4.08
C ILE A 214 -16.06 6.15 4.52
N GLU A 215 -16.90 5.98 5.53
CA GLU A 215 -17.66 7.08 6.11
C GLU A 215 -16.81 7.81 7.15
N PHE A 216 -16.83 9.14 7.13
CA PHE A 216 -16.22 9.98 8.15
C PHE A 216 -17.29 10.47 9.12
N GLN A 217 -17.61 9.64 10.13
CA GLN A 217 -18.64 9.94 11.12
C GLN A 217 -18.12 10.87 12.20
N SER A 218 -18.92 11.86 12.60
CA SER A 218 -18.63 12.76 13.73
C SER A 218 -17.29 13.50 13.66
N PHE A 219 -16.71 13.65 12.46
CA PHE A 219 -15.51 14.47 12.28
C PHE A 219 -15.85 15.94 12.55
N PRO A 220 -15.09 16.62 13.41
CA PRO A 220 -15.35 18.02 13.72
C PRO A 220 -15.13 18.91 12.49
N PRO A 221 -15.82 20.07 12.40
CA PRO A 221 -15.59 21.05 11.35
C PRO A 221 -14.11 21.41 11.23
N GLY A 222 -13.60 21.49 10.01
CA GLY A 222 -12.19 21.84 9.73
C GLY A 222 -11.20 20.66 9.87
N LYS A 223 -11.61 19.52 10.39
CA LYS A 223 -10.76 18.32 10.37
C LYS A 223 -10.78 17.70 8.98
N PRO A 224 -9.63 17.48 8.33
CA PRO A 224 -9.57 16.86 7.03
C PRO A 224 -10.18 15.44 7.06
N ARG A 225 -11.00 15.14 6.05
CA ARG A 225 -11.57 13.79 5.87
C ARG A 225 -10.59 12.96 5.07
N ILE A 226 -9.66 12.34 5.78
CA ILE A 226 -8.64 11.44 5.21
C ILE A 226 -8.54 10.18 6.08
N VAL A 227 -8.29 9.05 5.47
CA VAL A 227 -7.89 7.83 6.18
C VAL A 227 -6.40 7.95 6.47
N ASP A 228 -6.08 8.57 7.59
CA ASP A 228 -4.72 8.79 8.05
C ASP A 228 -4.16 7.55 8.80
N TYR A 229 -2.98 7.68 9.40
CA TYR A 229 -2.36 6.58 10.13
C TYR A 229 -3.20 6.12 11.32
N ALA A 230 -3.76 7.06 12.09
CA ALA A 230 -4.59 6.74 13.24
C ALA A 230 -5.88 6.00 12.83
N ALA A 231 -6.52 6.42 11.72
CA ALA A 231 -7.72 5.76 11.19
C ALA A 231 -7.49 4.31 10.73
N LYS A 232 -6.24 3.91 10.46
CA LYS A 232 -5.91 2.54 10.06
C LYS A 232 -5.37 1.66 11.18
N TRP A 233 -4.54 2.22 12.07
CA TRP A 233 -3.66 1.45 12.92
C TRP A 233 -3.83 1.68 14.42
N GLU A 234 -4.51 2.74 14.83
CA GLU A 234 -4.72 3.06 16.24
C GLU A 234 -6.16 2.73 16.63
N SER A 235 -6.43 1.47 16.98
CA SER A 235 -7.78 0.94 17.26
C SER A 235 -8.57 1.73 18.31
N ASP A 236 -7.86 2.38 19.24
CA ASP A 236 -8.47 3.18 20.31
C ASP A 236 -8.67 4.65 19.92
N SER A 237 -8.24 5.04 18.70
CA SER A 237 -8.41 6.41 18.23
C SER A 237 -9.84 6.70 17.78
N PRO A 238 -10.30 7.95 17.94
CA PRO A 238 -11.57 8.37 17.34
C PRO A 238 -11.56 8.22 15.82
N GLU A 239 -10.43 8.43 15.17
CA GLU A 239 -10.25 8.29 13.74
C GLU A 239 -10.58 6.88 13.26
N PHE A 240 -10.09 5.86 13.96
CA PHE A 240 -10.35 4.45 13.66
C PHE A 240 -11.83 4.10 13.84
N THR A 241 -12.41 4.46 14.97
CA THR A 241 -13.80 4.10 15.31
C THR A 241 -14.84 4.87 14.49
N GLN A 242 -14.47 6.04 13.95
CA GLN A 242 -15.37 6.92 13.19
C GLN A 242 -15.16 6.84 11.68
N THR A 243 -14.40 5.85 11.19
CA THR A 243 -14.23 5.57 9.77
C THR A 243 -14.70 4.16 9.38
N PRO A 244 -15.98 3.80 9.67
CA PRO A 244 -16.49 2.49 9.29
C PRO A 244 -16.60 2.36 7.77
N ARG A 245 -16.54 1.10 7.32
CA ARG A 245 -16.76 0.76 5.91
C ARG A 245 -18.27 0.52 5.70
N ARG A 246 -18.76 1.02 4.56
CA ARG A 246 -20.14 0.85 4.14
C ARG A 246 -20.18 0.29 2.71
N PHE A 247 -21.12 -0.65 2.46
CA PHE A 247 -21.29 -1.30 1.16
C PHE A 247 -22.66 -1.04 0.53
N ASP A 248 -23.58 -0.43 1.28
CA ASP A 248 -24.98 -0.18 0.93
C ASP A 248 -25.26 1.31 0.74
N PHE A 249 -24.60 1.94 -0.16
CA PHE A 249 -24.80 3.34 -0.52
C PHE A 249 -25.63 3.48 -1.81
N PRO A 250 -26.40 4.58 -1.95
CA PRO A 250 -27.26 4.83 -3.11
C PRO A 250 -26.48 5.09 -4.39
#